data_d5e36033e9092efd16ddcd7e13e606a9
#
_entry.id   d5e36033e9092efd16ddcd7e13e606a9
#
_cell.length_a   1.000
_cell.length_b   1.000
_cell.length_c   1.000
_cell.angle_alpha   90.00
_cell.angle_beta   90.00
_cell.angle_gamma   90.00
#
_symmetry.space_group_name_H-M   'P 1'
#
loop_
_entity.id
_entity.type
_entity.pdbx_description
1 polymer ?
#
loop_
_entity_poly.entity_id
_entity_poly.type
_entity_poly.pdbx_seq_one_letter_code
_entity_poly.pdbx_strand_id
1 'polypeptide(L)'
;FLDAVAEFLAAEADSFPPVETLFMLEPSLVTDAPDDGEDERASEAIDTVADAIDADVVVHTYWGSIPEKPYAHLMDADVDAIGFDFVADHQGSVYNIQEYGTKDEIALGVVDGQNTLVETPEEIAERVEWVHEQVPAEGFETVYVSSNTELFYLPTNKAEAKLEALAAGATEVSL
;
A
#
# COMPACT_ATOMS: atom_id res chain seq x y z
N PHE A 1 -24.81 5.67 -2.12
CA PHE A 1 -23.91 6.78 -1.83
C PHE A 1 -22.46 6.42 -2.20
N LEU A 2 -21.95 5.29 -1.68
CA LEU A 2 -20.57 4.83 -1.97
C LEU A 2 -20.34 4.67 -3.47
N ASP A 3 -21.26 4.03 -4.18
CA ASP A 3 -21.18 3.80 -5.62
C ASP A 3 -21.04 5.14 -6.40
N ALA A 4 -21.80 6.16 -5.99
CA ALA A 4 -21.71 7.49 -6.63
C ALA A 4 -20.38 8.20 -6.32
N VAL A 5 -19.74 7.90 -5.19
CA VAL A 5 -18.41 8.40 -4.87
C VAL A 5 -17.36 7.66 -5.71
N ALA A 6 -17.48 6.34 -5.81
CA ALA A 6 -16.59 5.53 -6.64
C ALA A 6 -16.66 5.96 -8.12
N GLU A 7 -17.86 6.12 -8.68
CA GLU A 7 -18.06 6.63 -10.05
C GLU A 7 -17.44 8.02 -10.26
N PHE A 8 -17.54 8.90 -9.25
CA PHE A 8 -16.93 10.22 -9.32
C PHE A 8 -15.40 10.13 -9.32
N LEU A 9 -14.82 9.32 -8.43
CA LEU A 9 -13.38 9.13 -8.35
C LEU A 9 -12.83 8.43 -9.61
N ALA A 10 -13.56 7.47 -10.15
CA ALA A 10 -13.25 6.82 -11.42
C ALA A 10 -13.17 7.83 -12.57
N ALA A 11 -14.13 8.75 -12.66
CA ALA A 11 -14.12 9.80 -13.68
C ALA A 11 -12.95 10.80 -13.51
N GLU A 12 -12.53 11.07 -12.27
CA GLU A 12 -11.32 11.86 -11.99
C GLU A 12 -10.05 11.10 -12.40
N ALA A 13 -9.96 9.80 -12.08
CA ALA A 13 -8.84 8.94 -12.42
C ALA A 13 -8.66 8.79 -13.94
N ASP A 14 -9.75 8.58 -14.69
CA ASP A 14 -9.76 8.54 -16.18
C ASP A 14 -9.22 9.83 -16.81
N SER A 15 -9.30 10.94 -16.09
CA SER A 15 -8.80 12.24 -16.54
C SER A 15 -7.30 12.45 -16.34
N PHE A 16 -6.60 11.56 -15.64
CA PHE A 16 -5.17 11.69 -15.37
C PHE A 16 -4.34 11.57 -16.66
N PRO A 17 -3.17 12.23 -16.71
CA PRO A 17 -2.23 11.93 -17.78
C PRO A 17 -1.81 10.44 -17.68
N PRO A 18 -1.33 9.82 -18.77
CA PRO A 18 -0.83 8.46 -18.71
C PRO A 18 0.24 8.31 -17.61
N VAL A 19 0.04 7.35 -16.72
CA VAL A 19 0.94 6.96 -15.63
C VAL A 19 1.22 5.47 -15.74
N GLU A 20 2.34 5.02 -15.20
CA GLU A 20 2.68 3.58 -15.17
C GLU A 20 2.01 2.91 -13.95
N THR A 21 1.93 3.62 -12.83
CA THR A 21 1.38 3.10 -11.58
C THR A 21 0.54 4.17 -10.88
N LEU A 22 -0.62 3.77 -10.38
CA LEU A 22 -1.48 4.58 -9.51
C LEU A 22 -1.45 4.03 -8.08
N PHE A 23 -1.04 4.86 -7.11
CA PHE A 23 -1.23 4.56 -5.69
C PHE A 23 -2.57 5.11 -5.21
N MET A 24 -3.50 4.20 -4.92
CA MET A 24 -4.78 4.50 -4.30
C MET A 24 -4.63 4.34 -2.78
N LEU A 25 -4.92 5.38 -2.03
CA LEU A 25 -4.77 5.40 -0.58
C LEU A 25 -6.13 5.24 0.08
N GLU A 26 -6.32 4.14 0.82
CA GLU A 26 -7.58 3.85 1.51
C GLU A 26 -7.34 3.52 3.00
N PRO A 27 -6.97 4.53 3.80
CA PRO A 27 -6.67 4.33 5.22
C PRO A 27 -7.90 3.99 6.07
N SER A 28 -9.12 4.22 5.59
CA SER A 28 -10.34 3.90 6.35
C SER A 28 -10.51 2.40 6.57
N LEU A 29 -9.98 1.55 5.68
CA LEU A 29 -9.96 0.10 5.89
C LEU A 29 -9.22 -0.34 7.15
N VAL A 30 -8.35 0.52 7.71
CA VAL A 30 -7.61 0.29 8.96
C VAL A 30 -8.16 1.15 10.09
N THR A 31 -8.33 2.46 9.86
CA THR A 31 -8.64 3.42 10.94
C THR A 31 -10.12 3.46 11.32
N ASP A 32 -11.01 3.07 10.41
CA ASP A 32 -12.46 3.02 10.61
C ASP A 32 -13.00 1.81 9.80
N ALA A 33 -12.47 0.63 10.15
CA ALA A 33 -12.71 -0.59 9.39
C ALA A 33 -14.21 -0.85 9.17
N PRO A 34 -14.61 -1.18 7.93
CA PRO A 34 -16.02 -1.38 7.59
C PRO A 34 -16.65 -2.54 8.34
N ASP A 35 -17.93 -2.40 8.65
CA ASP A 35 -18.76 -3.45 9.24
C ASP A 35 -19.12 -4.53 8.20
N ASP A 36 -19.79 -5.62 8.69
CA ASP A 36 -20.26 -6.72 7.85
C ASP A 36 -21.12 -6.24 6.67
N GLY A 37 -20.68 -6.55 5.45
CA GLY A 37 -21.32 -6.17 4.19
C GLY A 37 -20.99 -4.76 3.71
N GLU A 38 -20.26 -3.97 4.48
CA GLU A 38 -19.64 -2.73 4.02
C GLU A 38 -18.24 -2.99 3.45
N ASP A 39 -17.56 -4.00 3.98
CA ASP A 39 -16.27 -4.51 3.53
C ASP A 39 -16.29 -4.97 2.05
N GLU A 40 -17.29 -5.78 1.67
CA GLU A 40 -17.50 -6.19 0.28
C GLU A 40 -17.75 -4.98 -0.63
N ARG A 41 -18.59 -4.06 -0.19
CA ARG A 41 -18.89 -2.83 -0.96
C ARG A 41 -17.71 -1.86 -1.07
N ALA A 42 -16.83 -1.85 -0.07
CA ALA A 42 -15.60 -1.08 -0.13
C ALA A 42 -14.66 -1.64 -1.22
N SER A 43 -14.53 -2.96 -1.30
CA SER A 43 -13.77 -3.63 -2.36
C SER A 43 -14.37 -3.35 -3.75
N GLU A 44 -15.69 -3.47 -3.93
CA GLU A 44 -16.38 -3.13 -5.18
C GLU A 44 -16.17 -1.65 -5.59
N ALA A 45 -16.09 -0.74 -4.61
CA ALA A 45 -15.81 0.66 -4.88
C ALA A 45 -14.36 0.89 -5.34
N ILE A 46 -13.42 0.15 -4.77
CA ILE A 46 -12.01 0.15 -5.19
C ILE A 46 -11.89 -0.36 -6.64
N ASP A 47 -12.54 -1.47 -6.98
CA ASP A 47 -12.59 -2.01 -8.34
C ASP A 47 -13.09 -0.98 -9.35
N THR A 48 -14.18 -0.29 -9.00
CA THR A 48 -14.77 0.74 -9.87
C THR A 48 -13.76 1.84 -10.21
N VAL A 49 -12.89 2.21 -9.27
CA VAL A 49 -11.86 3.24 -9.52
C VAL A 49 -10.66 2.65 -10.25
N ALA A 50 -10.25 1.43 -9.91
CA ALA A 50 -9.13 0.74 -10.56
C ALA A 50 -9.41 0.49 -12.04
N ASP A 51 -10.60 0.02 -12.39
CA ASP A 51 -11.04 -0.22 -13.77
C ASP A 51 -11.04 1.03 -14.68
N ALA A 52 -11.01 2.22 -14.09
CA ALA A 52 -11.07 3.47 -14.84
C ALA A 52 -9.71 3.95 -15.37
N ILE A 53 -8.61 3.32 -14.99
CA ILE A 53 -7.26 3.75 -15.36
C ILE A 53 -6.47 2.61 -16.00
N ASP A 54 -5.75 2.91 -17.08
CA ASP A 54 -4.85 1.96 -17.76
C ASP A 54 -3.43 2.09 -17.14
N ALA A 55 -3.27 1.57 -15.92
CA ALA A 55 -2.03 1.58 -15.14
C ALA A 55 -2.07 0.48 -14.09
N ASP A 56 -0.93 0.06 -13.57
CA ASP A 56 -0.87 -0.82 -12.39
C ASP A 56 -1.46 -0.09 -11.18
N VAL A 57 -2.40 -0.70 -10.48
CA VAL A 57 -3.08 -0.11 -9.34
C VAL A 57 -2.59 -0.73 -8.04
N VAL A 58 -2.01 0.09 -7.18
CA VAL A 58 -1.59 -0.27 -5.83
C VAL A 58 -2.58 0.30 -4.82
N VAL A 59 -3.25 -0.54 -4.04
CA VAL A 59 -4.07 -0.08 -2.91
C VAL A 59 -3.27 -0.13 -1.63
N HIS A 60 -2.97 1.03 -1.05
CA HIS A 60 -2.23 1.12 0.21
C HIS A 60 -3.11 1.66 1.33
N THR A 61 -3.19 0.92 2.43
CA THR A 61 -4.13 1.23 3.51
C THR A 61 -3.56 2.15 4.56
N TYR A 62 -2.24 2.22 4.72
CA TYR A 62 -1.59 3.04 5.75
C TYR A 62 -2.04 2.69 7.20
N TRP A 63 -1.39 3.29 8.17
CA TRP A 63 -1.79 3.36 9.59
C TRP A 63 -1.91 2.03 10.35
N GLY A 64 -1.34 0.94 9.87
CA GLY A 64 -1.32 -0.36 10.51
C GLY A 64 -1.76 -1.51 9.60
N SER A 65 -2.09 -2.65 10.19
CA SER A 65 -2.57 -3.82 9.44
C SER A 65 -4.08 -3.78 9.21
N ILE A 66 -4.51 -4.24 8.04
CA ILE A 66 -5.93 -4.38 7.70
C ILE A 66 -6.52 -5.52 8.54
N PRO A 67 -7.73 -5.38 9.11
CA PRO A 67 -8.44 -6.51 9.73
C PRO A 67 -8.70 -7.64 8.72
N GLU A 68 -8.72 -8.88 9.19
CA GLU A 68 -8.78 -10.09 8.36
C GLU A 68 -9.91 -10.05 7.31
N LYS A 69 -11.10 -9.63 7.70
CA LYS A 69 -12.28 -9.68 6.83
C LYS A 69 -12.22 -8.64 5.70
N PRO A 70 -11.99 -7.33 5.94
CA PRO A 70 -11.71 -6.38 4.88
C PRO A 70 -10.54 -6.79 3.99
N TYR A 71 -9.49 -7.39 4.56
CA TYR A 71 -8.37 -7.90 3.79
C TYR A 71 -8.78 -9.00 2.80
N ALA A 72 -9.59 -9.96 3.24
CA ALA A 72 -10.09 -11.04 2.39
C ALA A 72 -10.88 -10.50 1.20
N HIS A 73 -11.74 -9.48 1.40
CA HIS A 73 -12.46 -8.84 0.29
C HIS A 73 -11.53 -8.03 -0.62
N LEU A 74 -10.53 -7.35 -0.06
CA LEU A 74 -9.54 -6.63 -0.86
C LEU A 74 -8.69 -7.57 -1.74
N MET A 75 -8.46 -8.81 -1.27
CA MET A 75 -7.80 -9.85 -2.07
C MET A 75 -8.59 -10.26 -3.31
N ASP A 76 -9.91 -10.12 -3.29
CA ASP A 76 -10.78 -10.39 -4.44
C ASP A 76 -10.84 -9.21 -5.43
N ALA A 77 -10.41 -8.00 -5.03
CA ALA A 77 -10.40 -6.81 -5.88
C ALA A 77 -9.44 -6.95 -7.07
N ASP A 78 -9.78 -6.37 -8.22
CA ASP A 78 -8.96 -6.37 -9.43
C ASP A 78 -7.91 -5.26 -9.39
N VAL A 79 -6.96 -5.39 -8.45
CA VAL A 79 -5.81 -4.51 -8.27
C VAL A 79 -4.51 -5.30 -8.37
N ASP A 80 -3.43 -4.67 -8.81
CA ASP A 80 -2.16 -5.33 -9.05
C ASP A 80 -1.39 -5.59 -7.76
N ALA A 81 -1.43 -4.65 -6.81
CA ALA A 81 -0.74 -4.77 -5.54
C ALA A 81 -1.55 -4.28 -4.34
N ILE A 82 -1.31 -4.91 -3.20
CA ILE A 82 -1.76 -4.42 -1.89
C ILE A 82 -0.55 -3.86 -1.13
N GLY A 83 -0.73 -2.69 -0.52
CA GLY A 83 0.27 -2.02 0.28
C GLY A 83 0.07 -2.25 1.78
N PHE A 84 1.15 -2.52 2.48
CA PHE A 84 1.16 -2.85 3.91
C PHE A 84 2.03 -1.89 4.70
N ASP A 85 1.61 -1.59 5.94
CA ASP A 85 2.39 -0.81 6.89
C ASP A 85 3.33 -1.73 7.70
N PHE A 86 4.62 -1.67 7.37
CA PHE A 86 5.66 -2.41 8.09
C PHE A 86 6.39 -1.57 9.16
N VAL A 87 5.86 -0.40 9.49
CA VAL A 87 6.38 0.46 10.56
C VAL A 87 5.49 0.37 11.79
N ALA A 88 4.18 0.62 11.65
CA ALA A 88 3.26 0.65 12.78
C ALA A 88 2.84 -0.75 13.24
N ASP A 89 2.57 -1.68 12.32
CA ASP A 89 2.18 -3.07 12.64
C ASP A 89 2.72 -4.09 11.64
N HIS A 90 4.02 -4.34 11.71
CA HIS A 90 4.66 -5.33 10.85
C HIS A 90 4.22 -6.77 11.14
N GLN A 91 3.82 -7.11 12.38
CA GLN A 91 3.39 -8.47 12.72
C GLN A 91 2.01 -8.79 12.16
N GLY A 92 1.07 -7.87 12.25
CA GLY A 92 -0.26 -8.01 11.66
C GLY A 92 -0.20 -8.07 10.14
N SER A 93 0.66 -7.27 9.51
CA SER A 93 0.87 -7.28 8.06
C SER A 93 1.45 -8.63 7.59
N VAL A 94 2.49 -9.14 8.26
CA VAL A 94 3.06 -10.48 7.98
C VAL A 94 2.02 -11.58 8.18
N TYR A 95 1.24 -11.52 9.26
CA TYR A 95 0.18 -12.50 9.54
C TYR A 95 -0.83 -12.57 8.40
N ASN A 96 -1.31 -11.43 7.91
CA ASN A 96 -2.26 -11.40 6.80
C ASN A 96 -1.68 -12.09 5.55
N ILE A 97 -0.43 -11.78 5.19
CA ILE A 97 0.22 -12.38 4.02
C ILE A 97 0.41 -13.90 4.21
N GLN A 98 0.84 -14.34 5.39
CA GLN A 98 1.08 -15.76 5.66
C GLN A 98 -0.19 -16.58 5.70
N GLU A 99 -1.30 -16.03 6.20
CA GLU A 99 -2.56 -16.76 6.37
C GLU A 99 -3.43 -16.72 5.11
N TYR A 100 -3.45 -15.60 4.40
CA TYR A 100 -4.37 -15.37 3.27
C TYR A 100 -3.68 -15.21 1.92
N GLY A 101 -2.34 -15.10 1.90
CA GLY A 101 -1.59 -14.76 0.70
C GLY A 101 -1.61 -13.26 0.41
N THR A 102 -1.13 -12.87 -0.77
CA THR A 102 -1.22 -11.53 -1.32
C THR A 102 -1.20 -11.59 -2.85
N LYS A 103 -1.21 -10.43 -3.52
CA LYS A 103 -1.09 -10.33 -4.98
C LYS A 103 0.33 -10.68 -5.44
N ASP A 104 0.51 -10.88 -6.75
CA ASP A 104 1.83 -11.13 -7.35
C ASP A 104 2.77 -9.93 -7.19
N GLU A 105 2.22 -8.74 -7.00
CA GLU A 105 2.95 -7.52 -6.66
C GLU A 105 2.60 -7.05 -5.24
N ILE A 106 3.53 -6.37 -4.57
CA ILE A 106 3.35 -5.90 -3.20
C ILE A 106 3.93 -4.50 -3.00
N ALA A 107 3.27 -3.69 -2.16
CA ALA A 107 3.82 -2.41 -1.71
C ALA A 107 4.19 -2.43 -0.22
N LEU A 108 5.39 -2.04 0.09
CA LEU A 108 5.97 -2.09 1.43
C LEU A 108 6.15 -0.67 1.99
N GLY A 109 5.31 -0.28 2.95
CA GLY A 109 5.43 0.94 3.72
C GLY A 109 6.50 0.79 4.80
N VAL A 110 7.75 1.02 4.45
CA VAL A 110 8.93 0.78 5.31
C VAL A 110 9.58 2.05 5.85
N VAL A 111 9.14 3.22 5.41
CA VAL A 111 9.61 4.52 5.91
C VAL A 111 8.52 5.18 6.76
N ASP A 112 8.88 5.64 7.96
CA ASP A 112 7.95 6.25 8.89
C ASP A 112 7.56 7.68 8.49
N GLY A 113 6.33 7.85 7.99
CA GLY A 113 5.78 9.15 7.61
C GLY A 113 5.37 10.05 8.79
N GLN A 114 5.44 9.55 10.03
CA GLN A 114 4.96 10.28 11.21
C GLN A 114 6.06 10.98 12.01
N ASN A 115 7.32 10.76 11.69
CA ASN A 115 8.43 11.41 12.37
C ASN A 115 9.47 12.01 11.41
N THR A 116 10.30 12.90 11.94
CA THR A 116 11.30 13.64 11.16
C THR A 116 12.66 12.95 11.05
N LEU A 117 12.81 11.77 11.68
CA LEU A 117 14.00 10.94 11.49
C LEU A 117 13.98 10.39 10.06
N VAL A 118 15.06 10.57 9.33
CA VAL A 118 15.21 10.04 7.99
C VAL A 118 15.95 8.70 8.10
N GLU A 119 15.34 7.66 7.61
CA GLU A 119 15.95 6.34 7.51
C GLU A 119 17.11 6.35 6.52
N THR A 120 18.13 5.53 6.76
CA THR A 120 19.20 5.36 5.76
C THR A 120 18.77 4.39 4.66
N PRO A 121 19.38 4.45 3.46
CA PRO A 121 19.12 3.47 2.40
C PRO A 121 19.30 2.03 2.87
N GLU A 122 20.34 1.75 3.66
CA GLU A 122 20.64 0.45 4.21
C GLU A 122 19.51 -0.05 5.15
N GLU A 123 18.98 0.82 6.04
CA GLU A 123 17.87 0.47 6.92
C GLU A 123 16.58 0.15 6.13
N ILE A 124 16.36 0.84 5.01
CA ILE A 124 15.22 0.58 4.12
C ILE A 124 15.39 -0.77 3.43
N ALA A 125 16.56 -1.04 2.87
CA ALA A 125 16.86 -2.32 2.21
C ALA A 125 16.73 -3.50 3.20
N GLU A 126 17.31 -3.38 4.40
CA GLU A 126 17.19 -4.40 5.45
C GLU A 126 15.72 -4.70 5.83
N ARG A 127 14.84 -3.67 5.85
CA ARG A 127 13.41 -3.89 6.13
C ARG A 127 12.71 -4.63 4.99
N VAL A 128 13.01 -4.32 3.75
CA VAL A 128 12.46 -5.03 2.58
C VAL A 128 12.92 -6.49 2.57
N GLU A 129 14.21 -6.74 2.75
CA GLU A 129 14.79 -8.08 2.83
C GLU A 129 14.17 -8.88 4.00
N TRP A 130 13.98 -8.24 5.16
CA TRP A 130 13.31 -8.86 6.30
C TRP A 130 11.88 -9.30 5.96
N VAL A 131 11.10 -8.46 5.27
CA VAL A 131 9.74 -8.86 4.84
C VAL A 131 9.79 -10.08 3.94
N HIS A 132 10.68 -10.08 2.95
CA HIS A 132 10.85 -11.22 2.06
C HIS A 132 11.23 -12.51 2.81
N GLU A 133 12.07 -12.41 3.85
CA GLU A 133 12.42 -13.56 4.72
C GLU A 133 11.23 -14.08 5.53
N GLN A 134 10.28 -13.20 5.91
CA GLN A 134 9.07 -13.62 6.65
C GLN A 134 8.05 -14.35 5.78
N VAL A 135 8.04 -14.09 4.48
CA VAL A 135 7.06 -14.64 3.52
C VAL A 135 7.74 -15.38 2.35
N PRO A 136 8.62 -16.36 2.63
CA PRO A 136 9.49 -16.97 1.61
C PRO A 136 8.72 -17.83 0.59
N ALA A 137 7.44 -18.11 0.83
CA ALA A 137 6.58 -18.85 -0.11
C ALA A 137 6.06 -17.94 -1.24
N GLU A 138 6.13 -16.63 -1.04
CA GLU A 138 5.67 -15.63 -2.00
C GLU A 138 6.83 -15.20 -2.89
N GLY A 139 6.64 -15.34 -4.20
CA GLY A 139 7.60 -14.85 -5.20
C GLY A 139 7.02 -13.62 -5.86
N PHE A 140 7.37 -12.44 -5.37
CA PHE A 140 6.85 -11.18 -5.91
C PHE A 140 7.44 -10.87 -7.28
N GLU A 141 6.58 -10.48 -8.24
CA GLU A 141 7.01 -9.96 -9.53
C GLU A 141 7.53 -8.52 -9.41
N THR A 142 6.84 -7.72 -8.61
CA THR A 142 7.20 -6.32 -8.32
C THR A 142 7.08 -6.02 -6.84
N VAL A 143 8.07 -5.30 -6.29
CA VAL A 143 8.05 -4.78 -4.93
C VAL A 143 8.15 -3.26 -4.97
N TYR A 144 7.06 -2.59 -4.62
CA TYR A 144 7.04 -1.14 -4.44
C TYR A 144 7.49 -0.78 -3.03
N VAL A 145 8.38 0.19 -2.89
CA VAL A 145 8.86 0.68 -1.59
C VAL A 145 8.28 2.06 -1.32
N SER A 146 7.60 2.23 -0.21
CA SER A 146 6.88 3.46 0.13
C SER A 146 7.04 3.87 1.59
N SER A 147 6.46 5.03 1.95
CA SER A 147 6.20 5.38 3.33
C SER A 147 4.96 4.62 3.85
N ASN A 148 4.92 4.39 5.16
CA ASN A 148 3.78 3.73 5.82
C ASN A 148 2.57 4.65 6.01
N THR A 149 2.75 5.94 5.82
CA THR A 149 1.71 6.98 5.85
C THR A 149 2.10 8.11 4.93
N GLU A 150 1.17 9.04 4.68
CA GLU A 150 1.44 10.24 3.91
C GLU A 150 2.52 11.14 4.54
N LEU A 151 3.32 11.80 3.71
CA LEU A 151 4.41 12.67 4.15
C LEU A 151 4.01 14.15 4.33
N PHE A 152 2.72 14.49 4.17
CA PHE A 152 2.22 15.87 4.15
C PHE A 152 2.44 16.65 5.45
N TYR A 153 2.50 15.95 6.57
CA TYR A 153 2.69 16.55 7.89
C TYR A 153 4.15 16.80 8.25
N LEU A 154 5.08 16.32 7.44
CA LEU A 154 6.50 16.54 7.64
C LEU A 154 6.93 17.90 7.07
N PRO A 155 7.96 18.53 7.65
CA PRO A 155 8.67 19.63 6.99
C PRO A 155 9.14 19.19 5.60
N THR A 156 8.97 20.04 4.58
CA THR A 156 9.27 19.72 3.17
C THR A 156 10.65 19.08 2.98
N ASN A 157 11.68 19.66 3.62
CA ASN A 157 13.05 19.13 3.53
C ASN A 157 13.20 17.72 4.16
N LYS A 158 12.31 17.33 5.06
CA LYS A 158 12.31 15.99 5.64
C LYS A 158 11.56 15.01 4.74
N ALA A 159 10.44 15.43 4.17
CA ALA A 159 9.73 14.63 3.16
C ALA A 159 10.63 14.37 1.96
N GLU A 160 11.29 15.38 1.42
CA GLU A 160 12.25 15.24 0.32
C GLU A 160 13.38 14.26 0.68
N ALA A 161 14.00 14.42 1.85
CA ALA A 161 15.07 13.53 2.28
C ALA A 161 14.64 12.08 2.46
N LYS A 162 13.38 11.83 2.91
CA LYS A 162 12.81 10.48 3.00
C LYS A 162 12.57 9.88 1.61
N LEU A 163 12.08 10.66 0.65
CA LEU A 163 11.91 10.19 -0.74
C LEU A 163 13.26 9.88 -1.41
N GLU A 164 14.29 10.69 -1.15
CA GLU A 164 15.65 10.40 -1.62
C GLU A 164 16.19 9.10 -1.01
N ALA A 165 15.98 8.88 0.29
CA ALA A 165 16.39 7.67 0.98
C ALA A 165 15.63 6.43 0.46
N LEU A 166 14.30 6.54 0.20
CA LEU A 166 13.49 5.48 -0.42
C LEU A 166 14.06 5.07 -1.78
N ALA A 167 14.32 6.06 -2.65
CA ALA A 167 14.86 5.79 -3.98
C ALA A 167 16.25 5.13 -3.92
N ALA A 168 17.10 5.55 -2.99
CA ALA A 168 18.42 4.94 -2.80
C ALA A 168 18.28 3.52 -2.21
N GLY A 169 17.47 3.34 -1.16
CA GLY A 169 17.27 2.05 -0.51
C GLY A 169 16.70 0.98 -1.44
N ALA A 170 15.74 1.36 -2.30
CA ALA A 170 15.20 0.45 -3.31
C ALA A 170 16.27 -0.12 -4.26
N THR A 171 17.38 0.62 -4.50
CA THR A 171 18.49 0.14 -5.34
C THR A 171 19.49 -0.74 -4.60
N GLU A 172 19.44 -0.77 -3.28
CA GLU A 172 20.32 -1.59 -2.43
C GLU A 172 19.72 -2.96 -2.08
N VAL A 173 18.41 -3.12 -2.27
CA VAL A 173 17.71 -4.40 -2.01
C VAL A 173 18.31 -5.51 -2.86
N SER A 174 18.54 -6.67 -2.23
CA SER A 174 19.06 -7.89 -2.88
C SER A 174 18.11 -9.06 -2.55
N LEU A 175 17.11 -9.31 -3.38
CA LEU A 175 16.13 -10.40 -3.28
C LEU A 175 16.52 -11.58 -4.17
#